data_30d636e6fb4bbdea86a13170ac0ce771
#
_entry.id   30d636e6fb4bbdea86a13170ac0ce771
#
_cell.length_a   1.000
_cell.length_b   1.000
_cell.length_c   1.000
_cell.angle_alpha   90.00
_cell.angle_beta   90.00
_cell.angle_gamma   90.00
#
_symmetry.space_group_name_H-M   'P 1'
#
loop_
_entity.id
_entity.type
_entity.pdbx_description
1 polymer ?
#
loop_
_entity_poly.entity_id
_entity_poly.type
_entity_poly.pdbx_seq_one_letter_code
_entity_poly.pdbx_strand_id
1 'polypeptide(L)'
;MEIELKYNIPDSETAERIWENELFAGVEEEGSRETLNIDARYFDTDDCDLARNEVAYRVRREGDHLVASLKWKGHSEDGLHVREEINAPVQSDEPDLDVFHESNVGCEVCKFAEGKELKCILQTSCIRRRFRIDTGTGLFEFSIDSGEIVTEYGTQPISEVEVELFTGETEELVQIGQKLQDAYGLTEENKSKYYRGMLMIKENRK
;
A
#
# COMPACT_ATOMS: atom_id res chain seq x y z
N MET A 1 -6.85 -8.89 -7.54
CA MET A 1 -6.60 -9.28 -6.13
C MET A 1 -5.16 -8.95 -5.85
N GLU A 2 -4.88 -8.24 -4.79
CA GLU A 2 -3.55 -7.89 -4.29
C GLU A 2 -3.26 -8.78 -3.07
N ILE A 3 -2.07 -9.37 -3.03
CA ILE A 3 -1.59 -10.23 -1.94
C ILE A 3 -0.21 -9.74 -1.57
N GLU A 4 -0.01 -9.27 -0.35
CA GLU A 4 1.26 -8.76 0.14
C GLU A 4 1.54 -9.19 1.58
N LEU A 5 2.81 -9.34 1.93
CA LEU A 5 3.29 -9.39 3.32
C LEU A 5 3.82 -8.04 3.74
N LYS A 6 3.58 -7.68 5.00
CA LYS A 6 4.01 -6.40 5.56
C LYS A 6 4.60 -6.57 6.96
N TYR A 7 5.76 -5.94 7.15
CA TYR A 7 6.48 -5.94 8.42
C TYR A 7 6.93 -4.53 8.80
N ASN A 8 6.89 -4.23 10.09
CA ASN A 8 7.49 -3.02 10.64
C ASN A 8 9.00 -3.15 10.72
N ILE A 9 9.71 -2.11 10.30
CA ILE A 9 11.15 -1.94 10.47
C ILE A 9 11.37 -1.06 11.70
N PRO A 10 12.15 -1.53 12.72
CA PRO A 10 12.28 -0.81 13.99
C PRO A 10 13.08 0.50 13.87
N ASP A 11 14.04 0.58 12.97
CA ASP A 11 14.94 1.72 12.81
C ASP A 11 15.58 1.79 11.42
N SER A 12 16.21 2.92 11.11
CA SER A 12 16.88 3.16 9.83
C SER A 12 18.11 2.29 9.60
N GLU A 13 18.82 1.88 10.66
CA GLU A 13 19.97 0.98 10.55
C GLU A 13 19.53 -0.41 10.07
N THR A 14 18.43 -0.92 10.62
CA THR A 14 17.81 -2.16 10.14
C THR A 14 17.32 -2.04 8.70
N ALA A 15 16.72 -0.89 8.32
CA ALA A 15 16.31 -0.66 6.93
C ALA A 15 17.49 -0.72 5.95
N GLU A 16 18.64 -0.12 6.28
CA GLU A 16 19.85 -0.20 5.46
C GLU A 16 20.40 -1.63 5.39
N ARG A 17 20.46 -2.33 6.53
CA ARG A 17 20.89 -3.74 6.57
C ARG A 17 20.02 -4.63 5.70
N ILE A 18 18.71 -4.41 5.67
CA ILE A 18 17.79 -5.16 4.82
C ILE A 18 18.06 -4.83 3.34
N TRP A 19 18.25 -3.55 3.00
CA TRP A 19 18.48 -3.12 1.63
C TRP A 19 19.79 -3.61 1.05
N GLU A 20 20.86 -3.60 1.84
CA GLU A 20 22.21 -4.00 1.43
C GLU A 20 22.45 -5.52 1.49
N ASN A 21 21.50 -6.28 2.06
CA ASN A 21 21.66 -7.70 2.29
C ASN A 21 21.55 -8.52 1.00
N GLU A 22 22.33 -9.61 0.95
CA GLU A 22 22.34 -10.57 -0.15
C GLU A 22 21.31 -11.69 0.00
N LEU A 23 20.32 -11.55 0.89
CA LEU A 23 19.31 -12.59 1.19
C LEU A 23 18.60 -13.09 -0.08
N PHE A 24 18.45 -12.21 -1.06
CA PHE A 24 17.79 -12.47 -2.34
C PHE A 24 18.75 -12.43 -3.54
N ALA A 25 20.08 -12.34 -3.33
CA ALA A 25 21.08 -12.16 -4.41
C ALA A 25 20.97 -13.21 -5.55
N GLY A 26 20.51 -14.43 -5.22
CA GLY A 26 20.35 -15.50 -6.22
C GLY A 26 19.04 -15.48 -7.00
N VAL A 27 18.07 -14.64 -6.59
CA VAL A 27 16.70 -14.56 -7.15
C VAL A 27 16.24 -13.11 -7.41
N GLU A 28 17.08 -12.13 -7.08
CA GLU A 28 16.86 -10.73 -7.43
C GLU A 28 17.02 -10.54 -8.94
N GLU A 29 16.03 -9.91 -9.59
CA GLU A 29 16.14 -9.58 -11.01
C GLU A 29 17.18 -8.48 -11.21
N GLU A 30 18.20 -8.75 -12.04
CA GLU A 30 19.28 -7.82 -12.31
C GLU A 30 18.78 -6.48 -12.88
N GLY A 31 19.23 -5.37 -12.27
CA GLY A 31 18.84 -4.03 -12.69
C GLY A 31 17.43 -3.59 -12.29
N SER A 32 16.73 -4.38 -11.47
CA SER A 32 15.37 -4.03 -10.99
C SER A 32 15.36 -3.07 -9.80
N ARG A 33 16.51 -2.81 -9.14
CA ARG A 33 16.61 -1.89 -8.01
C ARG A 33 16.33 -0.46 -8.43
N GLU A 34 15.38 0.16 -7.73
CA GLU A 34 15.06 1.57 -7.92
C GLU A 34 14.64 2.25 -6.63
N THR A 35 14.72 3.58 -6.64
CA THR A 35 14.26 4.43 -5.54
C THR A 35 13.29 5.47 -6.08
N LEU A 36 12.10 5.54 -5.50
CA LEU A 36 11.00 6.38 -5.95
C LEU A 36 10.47 7.24 -4.81
N ASN A 37 10.04 8.46 -5.12
CA ASN A 37 9.15 9.20 -4.24
C ASN A 37 7.71 8.78 -4.56
N ILE A 38 6.98 8.38 -3.52
CA ILE A 38 5.58 7.98 -3.62
C ILE A 38 4.76 8.90 -2.73
N ASP A 39 3.87 9.66 -3.38
CA ASP A 39 2.88 10.49 -2.70
C ASP A 39 1.49 9.96 -3.02
N ALA A 40 0.68 9.75 -2.00
CA ALA A 40 -0.68 9.28 -2.19
C ALA A 40 -1.68 10.12 -1.38
N ARG A 41 -2.80 10.46 -2.02
CA ARG A 41 -3.92 11.17 -1.41
C ARG A 41 -5.12 10.21 -1.34
N TYR A 42 -5.71 10.09 -0.17
CA TYR A 42 -6.91 9.29 0.04
C TYR A 42 -8.12 10.20 0.20
N PHE A 43 -9.20 9.82 -0.46
CA PHE A 43 -10.39 10.65 -0.54
C PHE A 43 -11.62 9.94 0.00
N ASP A 44 -12.49 10.72 0.64
CA ASP A 44 -13.83 10.28 1.07
C ASP A 44 -14.76 11.49 1.13
N THR A 45 -16.04 11.25 1.33
CA THR A 45 -17.02 12.28 1.63
C THR A 45 -16.91 12.73 3.09
N ASP A 46 -17.50 13.88 3.44
CA ASP A 46 -17.55 14.35 4.83
C ASP A 46 -18.21 13.34 5.79
N ASP A 47 -19.14 12.53 5.25
CA ASP A 47 -19.85 11.48 5.99
C ASP A 47 -19.06 10.15 6.04
N CYS A 48 -17.89 10.06 5.43
CA CYS A 48 -17.08 8.84 5.29
C CYS A 48 -17.85 7.70 4.59
N ASP A 49 -18.55 8.00 3.50
CA ASP A 49 -19.39 7.03 2.81
C ASP A 49 -18.59 5.88 2.20
N LEU A 50 -17.38 6.14 1.68
CA LEU A 50 -16.52 5.10 1.14
C LEU A 50 -16.00 4.19 2.27
N ALA A 51 -15.49 4.78 3.36
CA ALA A 51 -14.99 4.04 4.51
C ALA A 51 -16.08 3.18 5.18
N ARG A 52 -17.33 3.67 5.26
CA ARG A 52 -18.49 2.92 5.79
C ARG A 52 -18.84 1.69 4.95
N ASN A 53 -18.50 1.73 3.66
CA ASN A 53 -18.69 0.62 2.72
C ASN A 53 -17.39 -0.18 2.51
N GLU A 54 -16.41 -0.03 3.42
CA GLU A 54 -15.12 -0.74 3.40
C GLU A 54 -14.33 -0.54 2.11
N VAL A 55 -14.47 0.65 1.49
CA VAL A 55 -13.73 1.06 0.30
C VAL A 55 -12.72 2.12 0.66
N ALA A 56 -11.48 1.97 0.18
CA ALA A 56 -10.47 3.02 0.16
C ALA A 56 -10.29 3.51 -1.28
N TYR A 57 -10.44 4.82 -1.50
CA TYR A 57 -10.14 5.47 -2.77
C TYR A 57 -8.88 6.30 -2.63
N ARG A 58 -7.94 6.09 -3.56
CA ARG A 58 -6.62 6.71 -3.54
C ARG A 58 -6.21 7.18 -4.93
N VAL A 59 -5.57 8.36 -5.01
CA VAL A 59 -4.75 8.75 -6.15
C VAL A 59 -3.30 8.80 -5.69
N ARG A 60 -2.43 8.05 -6.39
CA ARG A 60 -1.02 7.89 -6.07
C ARG A 60 -0.15 8.41 -7.21
N ARG A 61 0.87 9.18 -6.85
CA ARG A 61 1.94 9.63 -7.73
C ARG A 61 3.17 8.76 -7.50
N GLU A 62 3.70 8.19 -8.58
CA GLU A 62 4.98 7.49 -8.64
C GLU A 62 5.82 8.14 -9.74
N GLY A 63 6.77 8.99 -9.36
CA GLY A 63 7.47 9.82 -10.33
C GLY A 63 6.50 10.68 -11.15
N ASP A 64 6.47 10.46 -12.47
CA ASP A 64 5.58 11.19 -13.40
C ASP A 64 4.22 10.49 -13.62
N HIS A 65 4.00 9.33 -13.03
CA HIS A 65 2.77 8.56 -13.21
C HIS A 65 1.77 8.81 -12.08
N LEU A 66 0.50 8.97 -12.45
CA LEU A 66 -0.62 9.07 -11.53
C LEU A 66 -1.55 7.87 -11.73
N VAL A 67 -1.90 7.22 -10.63
CA VAL A 67 -2.78 6.04 -10.62
C VAL A 67 -3.85 6.23 -9.57
N ALA A 68 -5.11 6.19 -9.99
CA ALA A 68 -6.26 6.07 -9.11
C ALA A 68 -6.50 4.60 -8.77
N SER A 69 -6.80 4.31 -7.51
CA SER A 69 -7.04 2.95 -7.02
C SER A 69 -8.29 2.89 -6.14
N LEU A 70 -9.11 1.86 -6.35
CA LEU A 70 -10.12 1.44 -5.39
C LEU A 70 -9.67 0.13 -4.77
N LYS A 71 -9.71 0.04 -3.43
CA LYS A 71 -9.34 -1.15 -2.65
C LYS A 71 -10.49 -1.49 -1.70
N TRP A 72 -10.91 -2.77 -1.68
CA TRP A 72 -12.05 -3.22 -0.88
C TRP A 72 -11.90 -4.69 -0.46
N LYS A 73 -12.76 -5.17 0.45
CA LYS A 73 -12.76 -6.54 0.98
C LYS A 73 -11.39 -6.98 1.52
N GLY A 74 -10.73 -6.07 2.25
CA GLY A 74 -9.42 -6.35 2.84
C GLY A 74 -9.52 -7.29 4.03
N HIS A 75 -8.60 -8.27 4.08
CA HIS A 75 -8.31 -9.10 5.24
C HIS A 75 -6.81 -9.05 5.52
N SER A 76 -6.44 -9.04 6.81
CA SER A 76 -5.04 -9.05 7.22
C SER A 76 -4.87 -9.90 8.46
N GLU A 77 -3.93 -10.86 8.41
CA GLU A 77 -3.57 -11.75 9.50
C GLU A 77 -2.09 -12.13 9.36
N ASP A 78 -1.36 -12.11 10.47
CA ASP A 78 0.06 -12.47 10.52
C ASP A 78 0.94 -11.72 9.49
N GLY A 79 0.64 -10.43 9.27
CA GLY A 79 1.32 -9.60 8.27
C GLY A 79 0.89 -9.83 6.83
N LEU A 80 0.13 -10.89 6.54
CA LEU A 80 -0.41 -11.16 5.22
C LEU A 80 -1.68 -10.32 4.97
N HIS A 81 -1.65 -9.52 3.92
CA HIS A 81 -2.77 -8.71 3.46
C HIS A 81 -3.32 -9.27 2.15
N VAL A 82 -4.62 -9.47 2.09
CA VAL A 82 -5.33 -9.90 0.87
C VAL A 82 -6.49 -8.94 0.64
N ARG A 83 -6.59 -8.36 -0.54
CA ARG A 83 -7.69 -7.45 -0.88
C ARG A 83 -7.96 -7.39 -2.38
N GLU A 84 -9.17 -7.02 -2.72
CA GLU A 84 -9.53 -6.69 -4.09
C GLU A 84 -9.04 -5.28 -4.42
N GLU A 85 -8.53 -5.09 -5.64
CA GLU A 85 -8.06 -3.81 -6.12
C GLU A 85 -8.37 -3.63 -7.61
N ILE A 86 -8.74 -2.42 -7.99
CA ILE A 86 -8.72 -1.96 -9.38
C ILE A 86 -7.95 -0.65 -9.47
N ASN A 87 -7.17 -0.52 -10.55
CA ASN A 87 -6.33 0.63 -10.83
C ASN A 87 -6.71 1.25 -12.17
N ALA A 88 -6.67 2.58 -12.25
CA ALA A 88 -6.86 3.34 -13.48
C ALA A 88 -5.78 4.43 -13.59
N PRO A 89 -5.09 4.57 -14.74
CA PRO A 89 -4.20 5.71 -14.96
C PRO A 89 -5.03 7.00 -15.05
N VAL A 90 -4.54 8.07 -14.40
CA VAL A 90 -5.20 9.38 -14.38
C VAL A 90 -4.22 10.48 -14.75
N GLN A 91 -4.75 11.68 -15.10
CA GLN A 91 -3.93 12.82 -15.52
C GLN A 91 -3.86 13.91 -14.42
N SER A 92 -4.68 13.80 -13.40
CA SER A 92 -4.76 14.74 -12.28
C SER A 92 -4.74 13.99 -10.97
N ASP A 93 -4.24 14.63 -9.91
CA ASP A 93 -4.30 14.13 -8.54
C ASP A 93 -5.60 14.54 -7.81
N GLU A 94 -6.52 15.23 -8.51
CA GLU A 94 -7.87 15.48 -8.03
C GLU A 94 -8.73 14.21 -8.13
N PRO A 95 -9.70 14.03 -7.21
CA PRO A 95 -10.51 12.82 -7.18
C PRO A 95 -11.51 12.77 -8.33
N ASP A 96 -11.52 11.66 -9.04
CA ASP A 96 -12.48 11.35 -10.12
C ASP A 96 -12.84 9.86 -10.04
N LEU A 97 -14.03 9.53 -9.55
CA LEU A 97 -14.52 8.14 -9.47
C LEU A 97 -15.02 7.62 -10.82
N ASP A 98 -15.34 8.51 -11.78
CA ASP A 98 -15.86 8.11 -13.08
C ASP A 98 -14.85 7.32 -13.90
N VAL A 99 -13.54 7.40 -13.57
CA VAL A 99 -12.50 6.59 -14.19
C VAL A 99 -12.70 5.07 -13.98
N PHE A 100 -13.54 4.69 -13.03
CA PHE A 100 -13.88 3.29 -12.72
C PHE A 100 -15.26 2.85 -13.23
N HIS A 101 -15.98 3.68 -13.99
CA HIS A 101 -17.37 3.42 -14.42
C HIS A 101 -17.55 2.14 -15.28
N GLU A 102 -16.49 1.64 -15.91
CA GLU A 102 -16.53 0.40 -16.69
C GLU A 102 -16.56 -0.87 -15.81
N SER A 103 -16.27 -0.75 -14.52
CA SER A 103 -16.32 -1.86 -13.57
C SER A 103 -17.60 -1.84 -12.75
N ASN A 104 -18.15 -3.02 -12.44
CA ASN A 104 -19.33 -3.14 -11.59
C ASN A 104 -19.10 -2.51 -10.20
N VAL A 105 -17.91 -2.71 -9.64
CA VAL A 105 -17.53 -2.16 -8.34
C VAL A 105 -17.40 -0.64 -8.42
N GLY A 106 -16.77 -0.10 -9.46
CA GLY A 106 -16.67 1.34 -9.66
C GLY A 106 -18.04 2.00 -9.73
N CYS A 107 -19.00 1.39 -10.48
CA CYS A 107 -20.39 1.87 -10.51
C CYS A 107 -21.08 1.87 -9.14
N GLU A 108 -20.80 0.90 -8.28
CA GLU A 108 -21.33 0.87 -6.90
C GLU A 108 -20.68 1.96 -6.04
N VAL A 109 -19.37 2.13 -6.13
CA VAL A 109 -18.62 3.14 -5.37
C VAL A 109 -19.06 4.56 -5.77
N CYS A 110 -19.29 4.83 -7.06
CA CYS A 110 -19.83 6.11 -7.51
C CYS A 110 -21.18 6.43 -6.83
N LYS A 111 -22.05 5.42 -6.61
CA LYS A 111 -23.33 5.62 -5.92
C LYS A 111 -23.16 5.98 -4.44
N PHE A 112 -22.14 5.47 -3.76
CA PHE A 112 -21.89 5.80 -2.35
C PHE A 112 -21.57 7.29 -2.18
N ALA A 113 -20.85 7.88 -3.14
CA ALA A 113 -20.49 9.29 -3.12
C ALA A 113 -21.42 10.19 -3.96
N GLU A 114 -22.52 9.66 -4.52
CA GLU A 114 -23.39 10.40 -5.45
C GLU A 114 -23.89 11.72 -4.87
N GLY A 115 -23.64 12.81 -5.58
CA GLY A 115 -24.04 14.15 -5.18
C GLY A 115 -23.25 14.76 -4.03
N LYS A 116 -22.16 14.12 -3.59
CA LYS A 116 -21.27 14.60 -2.52
C LYS A 116 -19.88 14.91 -3.05
N GLU A 117 -19.26 15.91 -2.45
CA GLU A 117 -17.87 16.26 -2.72
C GLU A 117 -16.92 15.24 -2.07
N LEU A 118 -15.90 14.83 -2.81
CA LEU A 118 -14.78 14.02 -2.29
C LEU A 118 -13.67 14.95 -1.80
N LYS A 119 -13.24 14.73 -0.57
CA LYS A 119 -12.18 15.51 0.07
C LYS A 119 -10.99 14.63 0.41
N CYS A 120 -9.79 15.19 0.32
CA CYS A 120 -8.59 14.51 0.80
C CYS A 120 -8.66 14.42 2.33
N ILE A 121 -8.75 13.19 2.86
CA ILE A 121 -8.88 12.91 4.29
C ILE A 121 -7.56 12.56 4.95
N LEU A 122 -6.63 11.97 4.20
CA LEU A 122 -5.27 11.67 4.62
C LEU A 122 -4.33 11.59 3.42
N GLN A 123 -3.05 11.77 3.68
CA GLN A 123 -1.99 11.64 2.69
C GLN A 123 -0.90 10.70 3.22
N THR A 124 -0.18 10.07 2.31
CA THR A 124 1.09 9.40 2.63
C THR A 124 2.17 9.92 1.71
N SER A 125 3.34 10.18 2.27
CA SER A 125 4.53 10.54 1.50
C SER A 125 5.67 9.67 1.96
N CYS A 126 6.28 8.90 1.06
CA CYS A 126 7.38 8.02 1.40
C CYS A 126 8.39 7.90 0.25
N ILE A 127 9.61 7.60 0.63
CA ILE A 127 10.64 7.10 -0.27
C ILE A 127 10.50 5.58 -0.28
N ARG A 128 10.22 5.01 -1.44
CA ARG A 128 10.19 3.57 -1.68
C ARG A 128 11.47 3.14 -2.36
N ARG A 129 12.17 2.20 -1.76
CA ARG A 129 13.26 1.45 -2.39
C ARG A 129 12.72 0.07 -2.72
N ARG A 130 12.78 -0.36 -3.98
CA ARG A 130 12.22 -1.64 -4.40
C ARG A 130 13.10 -2.38 -5.39
N PHE A 131 12.89 -3.68 -5.49
CA PHE A 131 13.42 -4.57 -6.51
C PHE A 131 12.48 -5.76 -6.71
N ARG A 132 12.68 -6.49 -7.81
CA ARG A 132 11.90 -7.69 -8.11
C ARG A 132 12.66 -8.95 -7.71
N ILE A 133 11.91 -9.93 -7.21
CA ILE A 133 12.37 -11.27 -6.89
C ILE A 133 11.71 -12.22 -7.88
N ASP A 134 12.53 -12.91 -8.69
CA ASP A 134 12.10 -13.96 -9.62
C ASP A 134 12.72 -15.28 -9.17
N THR A 135 11.87 -16.18 -8.65
CA THR A 135 12.30 -17.50 -8.17
C THR A 135 12.23 -18.58 -9.25
N GLY A 136 11.74 -18.21 -10.45
CA GLY A 136 11.43 -19.13 -11.53
C GLY A 136 10.06 -19.81 -11.39
N THR A 137 9.44 -19.75 -10.21
CA THR A 137 8.06 -20.24 -9.93
C THR A 137 7.12 -19.12 -9.50
N GLY A 138 7.69 -18.00 -9.00
CA GLY A 138 6.96 -16.83 -8.56
C GLY A 138 7.70 -15.54 -8.87
N LEU A 139 6.94 -14.45 -9.07
CA LEU A 139 7.43 -13.10 -9.24
C LEU A 139 6.86 -12.22 -8.14
N PHE A 140 7.74 -11.52 -7.42
CA PHE A 140 7.39 -10.69 -6.28
C PHE A 140 8.04 -9.31 -6.42
N GLU A 141 7.39 -8.28 -5.86
CA GLU A 141 8.05 -7.00 -5.61
C GLU A 141 8.38 -6.91 -4.12
N PHE A 142 9.66 -6.73 -3.84
CA PHE A 142 10.16 -6.37 -2.52
C PHE A 142 10.28 -4.86 -2.44
N SER A 143 9.79 -4.24 -1.35
CA SER A 143 9.95 -2.81 -1.13
C SER A 143 10.18 -2.45 0.33
N ILE A 144 10.93 -1.34 0.54
CA ILE A 144 11.09 -0.66 1.82
C ILE A 144 10.49 0.72 1.68
N ASP A 145 9.49 1.04 2.50
CA ASP A 145 8.86 2.35 2.59
C ASP A 145 9.32 3.09 3.84
N SER A 146 9.85 4.30 3.64
CA SER A 146 10.24 5.20 4.72
C SER A 146 9.61 6.57 4.50
N GLY A 147 8.79 7.04 5.44
CA GLY A 147 8.06 8.30 5.27
C GLY A 147 7.04 8.55 6.36
N GLU A 148 5.90 9.12 6.00
CA GLU A 148 4.86 9.49 6.96
C GLU A 148 3.44 9.39 6.39
N ILE A 149 2.49 9.14 7.29
CA ILE A 149 1.05 9.31 7.10
C ILE A 149 0.69 10.66 7.68
N VAL A 150 0.00 11.50 6.93
CA VAL A 150 -0.39 12.86 7.32
C VAL A 150 -1.91 12.97 7.34
N THR A 151 -2.46 13.48 8.44
CA THR A 151 -3.88 13.80 8.60
C THR A 151 -4.01 15.22 9.19
N GLU A 152 -5.21 15.76 9.22
CA GLU A 152 -5.49 17.02 9.94
C GLU A 152 -5.16 16.97 11.45
N TYR A 153 -5.04 15.77 12.02
CA TYR A 153 -4.78 15.54 13.45
C TYR A 153 -3.29 15.25 13.76
N GLY A 154 -2.41 15.25 12.77
CA GLY A 154 -0.99 15.04 12.96
C GLY A 154 -0.40 14.04 11.97
N THR A 155 0.81 13.56 12.31
CA THR A 155 1.58 12.64 11.47
C THR A 155 1.92 11.35 12.20
N GLN A 156 2.07 10.26 11.45
CA GLN A 156 2.57 8.97 11.93
C GLN A 156 3.67 8.47 10.98
N PRO A 157 4.83 7.98 11.49
CA PRO A 157 5.88 7.48 10.62
C PRO A 157 5.47 6.21 9.87
N ILE A 158 6.04 6.06 8.65
CA ILE A 158 6.05 4.84 7.86
C ILE A 158 7.49 4.32 7.89
N SER A 159 7.67 3.06 8.33
CA SER A 159 8.94 2.34 8.30
C SER A 159 8.61 0.87 8.18
N GLU A 160 8.46 0.38 6.94
CA GLU A 160 7.95 -0.96 6.69
C GLU A 160 8.59 -1.62 5.47
N VAL A 161 8.68 -2.96 5.52
CA VAL A 161 8.94 -3.83 4.37
C VAL A 161 7.59 -4.34 3.86
N GLU A 162 7.42 -4.32 2.55
CA GLU A 162 6.33 -4.99 1.84
C GLU A 162 6.92 -5.99 0.85
N VAL A 163 6.30 -7.15 0.73
CA VAL A 163 6.56 -8.10 -0.36
C VAL A 163 5.24 -8.41 -1.02
N GLU A 164 5.06 -7.98 -2.27
CA GLU A 164 3.83 -8.17 -3.04
C GLU A 164 4.00 -9.33 -4.02
N LEU A 165 3.02 -10.19 -4.08
CA LEU A 165 2.94 -11.32 -5.00
C LEU A 165 2.33 -10.87 -6.33
N PHE A 166 3.12 -10.89 -7.42
CA PHE A 166 2.60 -10.62 -8.77
C PHE A 166 2.10 -11.91 -9.45
N THR A 167 2.88 -12.97 -9.37
CA THR A 167 2.50 -14.30 -9.87
C THR A 167 3.15 -15.39 -9.01
N GLY A 168 2.51 -16.56 -8.89
CA GLY A 168 3.00 -17.67 -8.10
C GLY A 168 2.05 -18.05 -6.98
N GLU A 169 2.54 -18.78 -6.00
CA GLU A 169 1.76 -19.30 -4.90
C GLU A 169 1.98 -18.49 -3.63
N THR A 170 0.91 -18.30 -2.84
CA THR A 170 0.96 -17.54 -1.57
C THR A 170 1.93 -18.19 -0.56
N GLU A 171 2.07 -19.52 -0.61
CA GLU A 171 3.00 -20.26 0.25
C GLU A 171 4.45 -19.83 0.04
N GLU A 172 4.83 -19.50 -1.19
CA GLU A 172 6.18 -19.01 -1.48
C GLU A 172 6.39 -17.58 -0.95
N LEU A 173 5.37 -16.72 -1.05
CA LEU A 173 5.38 -15.40 -0.41
C LEU A 173 5.60 -15.53 1.10
N VAL A 174 4.89 -16.43 1.77
CA VAL A 174 5.03 -16.69 3.21
C VAL A 174 6.45 -17.16 3.56
N GLN A 175 7.07 -18.01 2.73
CA GLN A 175 8.46 -18.44 2.93
C GLN A 175 9.46 -17.28 2.79
N ILE A 176 9.23 -16.35 1.85
CA ILE A 176 10.02 -15.13 1.71
C ILE A 176 9.90 -14.28 2.99
N GLY A 177 8.69 -14.09 3.49
CA GLY A 177 8.42 -13.37 4.73
C GLY A 177 9.11 -13.98 5.94
N GLN A 178 9.05 -15.30 6.08
CA GLN A 178 9.73 -16.01 7.18
C GLN A 178 11.25 -15.81 7.15
N LYS A 179 11.87 -15.83 5.95
CA LYS A 179 13.31 -15.54 5.83
C LYS A 179 13.64 -14.12 6.30
N LEU A 180 12.77 -13.13 6.00
CA LEU A 180 12.95 -11.74 6.47
C LEU A 180 12.82 -11.64 7.99
N GLN A 181 11.80 -12.28 8.57
CA GLN A 181 11.61 -12.30 10.03
C GLN A 181 12.79 -12.95 10.75
N ASP A 182 13.25 -14.12 10.28
CA ASP A 182 14.36 -14.85 10.87
C ASP A 182 15.69 -14.07 10.78
N ALA A 183 15.92 -13.38 9.66
CA ALA A 183 17.16 -12.63 9.43
C ALA A 183 17.21 -11.30 10.21
N TYR A 184 16.08 -10.63 10.43
CA TYR A 184 16.05 -9.26 10.96
C TYR A 184 15.17 -9.07 12.19
N GLY A 185 14.43 -10.08 12.65
CA GLY A 185 13.55 -9.99 13.81
C GLY A 185 12.39 -9.00 13.60
N LEU A 186 11.85 -8.92 12.36
CA LEU A 186 10.79 -7.99 12.02
C LEU A 186 9.47 -8.39 12.68
N THR A 187 8.64 -7.38 13.00
CA THR A 187 7.30 -7.60 13.53
C THR A 187 6.26 -7.38 12.41
N GLU A 188 5.26 -8.22 12.40
CA GLU A 188 4.16 -8.14 11.44
C GLU A 188 3.39 -6.83 11.57
N GLU A 189 2.97 -6.26 10.42
CA GLU A 189 2.10 -5.09 10.40
C GLU A 189 0.75 -5.47 9.73
N ASN A 190 -0.27 -5.62 10.56
CA ASN A 190 -1.61 -5.98 10.11
C ASN A 190 -2.47 -4.77 9.68
N LYS A 191 -1.95 -3.55 9.82
CA LYS A 191 -2.67 -2.32 9.50
C LYS A 191 -2.09 -1.67 8.26
N SER A 192 -2.91 -1.49 7.23
CA SER A 192 -2.50 -0.70 6.06
C SER A 192 -2.24 0.78 6.43
N LYS A 193 -1.46 1.49 5.63
CA LYS A 193 -1.24 2.95 5.77
C LYS A 193 -2.58 3.71 5.87
N TYR A 194 -3.56 3.35 5.02
CA TYR A 194 -4.91 3.91 5.06
C TYR A 194 -5.59 3.66 6.41
N TYR A 195 -5.58 2.43 6.90
CA TYR A 195 -6.24 2.07 8.16
C TYR A 195 -5.62 2.81 9.35
N ARG A 196 -4.28 2.93 9.38
CA ARG A 196 -3.58 3.71 10.42
C ARG A 196 -3.99 5.18 10.40
N GLY A 197 -4.06 5.80 9.23
CA GLY A 197 -4.56 7.18 9.08
C GLY A 197 -6.02 7.34 9.52
N MET A 198 -6.88 6.38 9.16
CA MET A 198 -8.28 6.40 9.60
C MET A 198 -8.45 6.25 11.11
N LEU A 199 -7.57 5.49 11.79
CA LEU A 199 -7.55 5.43 13.25
C LEU A 199 -7.21 6.79 13.86
N MET A 200 -6.21 7.51 13.34
CA MET A 200 -5.86 8.86 13.80
C MET A 200 -7.05 9.81 13.68
N ILE A 201 -7.78 9.76 12.56
CA ILE A 201 -8.98 10.57 12.33
C ILE A 201 -10.09 10.19 13.32
N LYS A 202 -10.38 8.90 13.47
CA LYS A 202 -11.46 8.40 14.33
C LYS A 202 -11.23 8.69 15.81
N GLU A 203 -10.01 8.62 16.30
CA GLU A 203 -9.66 8.90 17.70
C GLU A 203 -9.79 10.38 18.06
N ASN A 204 -9.67 11.28 17.09
CA ASN A 204 -9.67 12.73 17.28
C ASN A 204 -10.96 13.42 16.83
N ARG A 205 -11.80 12.78 16.00
CA ARG A 205 -13.18 13.23 15.72
C ARG A 205 -14.06 12.89 16.93
N LYS A 206 -14.11 13.77 17.94
CA LYS A 206 -15.05 13.70 19.07
C LYS A 206 -16.21 14.66 18.86
#